data_69eff82c563c5a57512e82e5103cea9c
#
_entry.id   69eff82c563c5a57512e82e5103cea9c
#
_cell.length_a   1.000
_cell.length_b   1.000
_cell.length_c   1.000
_cell.angle_alpha   90.00
_cell.angle_beta   90.00
_cell.angle_gamma   90.00
#
_symmetry.space_group_name_H-M   'P 1'
#
loop_
_entity.id
_entity.type
_entity.pdbx_description
1 polymer ?
#
loop_
_entity_poly.entity_id
_entity_poly.type
_entity_poly.pdbx_seq_one_letter_code
_entity_poly.pdbx_strand_id
1 'polypeptide(L)'
;IQSLTLNGYSLTDPIGKKAEELKISLFLSLSPRQVIDVIHEEVEQIYRLKKIQFSSGGACCFVSLRDVFPNEESFIVVSVGSEVTDVVLVRNHTLATAFTFPKGSHSVYRTISESLSIDLQDAKTRALLCENGHASAEMIRTVSPLLLKARSEWVDMFSKSLSMYVNDLSIPHTVFVLAPNDLGCWYRDSIVNESFHQYTLTEKDFNVILVGSET
;
A
#
# COMPACT_ATOMS: atom_id res chain seq x y z
N ILE A 1 -20.30 -3.37 4.05
CA ILE A 1 -20.94 -3.28 2.73
C ILE A 1 -20.31 -2.09 2.02
N GLN A 2 -19.79 -2.31 0.81
CA GLN A 2 -19.17 -1.26 0.00
C GLN A 2 -20.19 -0.61 -0.96
N SER A 3 -20.97 -1.44 -1.61
CA SER A 3 -22.02 -0.98 -2.50
C SER A 3 -23.21 -1.93 -2.51
N LEU A 4 -24.36 -1.38 -2.87
CA LEU A 4 -25.61 -2.11 -2.97
C LEU A 4 -26.35 -1.64 -4.20
N THR A 5 -26.74 -2.60 -5.06
CA THR A 5 -27.52 -2.29 -6.27
C THR A 5 -28.76 -3.16 -6.35
N LEU A 6 -29.88 -2.54 -6.75
CA LEU A 6 -31.13 -3.24 -7.09
C LEU A 6 -31.38 -3.08 -8.58
N ASN A 7 -31.54 -4.19 -9.29
CA ASN A 7 -31.76 -4.21 -10.76
C ASN A 7 -30.75 -3.32 -11.51
N GLY A 8 -29.46 -3.30 -11.06
CA GLY A 8 -28.40 -2.49 -11.65
C GLY A 8 -28.31 -1.03 -11.15
N TYR A 9 -29.27 -0.54 -10.36
CA TYR A 9 -29.25 0.82 -9.81
C TYR A 9 -28.66 0.86 -8.41
N SER A 10 -27.73 1.79 -8.18
CA SER A 10 -27.10 1.98 -6.87
C SER A 10 -28.10 2.55 -5.85
N LEU A 11 -28.09 2.00 -4.65
CA LEU A 11 -29.03 2.36 -3.59
C LEU A 11 -28.35 2.37 -2.22
N THR A 12 -28.76 3.31 -1.36
CA THR A 12 -28.30 3.37 0.03
C THR A 12 -29.16 2.54 0.99
N ASP A 13 -30.48 2.44 0.72
CA ASP A 13 -31.41 1.66 1.53
C ASP A 13 -32.30 0.79 0.64
N PRO A 14 -32.13 -0.57 0.69
CA PRO A 14 -32.92 -1.52 -0.07
C PRO A 14 -34.20 -1.96 0.63
N ILE A 15 -34.39 -1.61 1.92
CA ILE A 15 -35.47 -2.17 2.72
C ILE A 15 -36.82 -1.76 2.17
N GLY A 16 -37.73 -2.73 2.00
CA GLY A 16 -39.07 -2.51 1.49
C GLY A 16 -39.20 -2.30 -0.03
N LYS A 17 -38.08 -2.32 -0.78
CA LYS A 17 -38.13 -2.21 -2.26
C LYS A 17 -38.21 -3.58 -2.91
N LYS A 18 -39.03 -3.67 -3.98
CA LYS A 18 -39.15 -4.88 -4.79
C LYS A 18 -38.12 -4.85 -5.91
N ALA A 19 -37.38 -5.94 -6.06
CA ALA A 19 -36.39 -6.09 -7.13
C ALA A 19 -36.28 -7.58 -7.53
N GLU A 20 -35.87 -7.81 -8.77
CA GLU A 20 -35.56 -9.17 -9.27
C GLU A 20 -34.11 -9.53 -8.96
N GLU A 21 -33.21 -8.54 -8.93
CA GLU A 21 -31.78 -8.71 -8.64
C GLU A 21 -31.31 -7.77 -7.52
N LEU A 22 -30.64 -8.36 -6.53
CA LEU A 22 -29.92 -7.62 -5.48
C LEU A 22 -28.43 -7.99 -5.56
N LYS A 23 -27.58 -6.99 -5.83
CA LYS A 23 -26.12 -7.15 -5.79
C LYS A 23 -25.56 -6.42 -4.57
N ILE A 24 -24.78 -7.11 -3.77
CA ILE A 24 -24.12 -6.56 -2.58
C ILE A 24 -22.62 -6.77 -2.73
N SER A 25 -21.84 -5.71 -2.73
CA SER A 25 -20.38 -5.75 -2.63
C SER A 25 -19.96 -5.69 -1.17
N LEU A 26 -19.17 -6.68 -0.74
CA LEU A 26 -18.67 -6.78 0.63
C LEU A 26 -17.14 -6.78 0.61
N PHE A 27 -16.54 -6.04 1.52
CA PHE A 27 -15.15 -6.25 1.89
C PHE A 27 -15.11 -7.08 3.16
N LEU A 28 -14.38 -8.20 3.11
CA LEU A 28 -14.19 -9.10 4.26
C LEU A 28 -12.70 -9.14 4.60
N SER A 29 -12.38 -8.90 5.84
CA SER A 29 -11.04 -9.08 6.39
C SER A 29 -11.06 -10.18 7.44
N LEU A 30 -10.09 -11.08 7.37
CA LEU A 30 -9.95 -12.20 8.29
C LEU A 30 -8.63 -12.07 9.04
N SER A 31 -8.65 -12.39 10.32
CA SER A 31 -7.46 -12.49 11.15
C SER A 31 -7.57 -13.72 12.05
N PRO A 32 -6.45 -14.38 12.37
CA PRO A 32 -6.45 -15.47 13.34
C PRO A 32 -7.02 -14.99 14.68
N ARG A 33 -7.95 -15.74 15.24
CA ARG A 33 -8.61 -15.39 16.51
C ARG A 33 -7.60 -15.17 17.63
N GLN A 34 -6.56 -16.00 17.70
CA GLN A 34 -5.49 -15.87 18.70
C GLN A 34 -4.82 -14.49 18.69
N VAL A 35 -4.57 -13.91 17.49
CA VAL A 35 -3.98 -12.57 17.36
C VAL A 35 -4.95 -11.51 17.90
N ILE A 36 -6.22 -11.62 17.56
CA ILE A 36 -7.27 -10.71 18.01
C ILE A 36 -7.41 -10.78 19.54
N ASP A 37 -7.44 -11.99 20.10
CA ASP A 37 -7.62 -12.21 21.54
C ASP A 37 -6.43 -11.62 22.32
N VAL A 38 -5.18 -11.88 21.91
CA VAL A 38 -3.98 -11.31 22.56
C VAL A 38 -3.97 -9.78 22.50
N ILE A 39 -4.26 -9.18 21.33
CA ILE A 39 -4.32 -7.72 21.23
C ILE A 39 -5.43 -7.15 22.11
N HIS A 40 -6.58 -7.82 22.15
CA HIS A 40 -7.71 -7.40 22.99
C HIS A 40 -7.33 -7.38 24.46
N GLU A 41 -6.73 -8.47 24.96
CA GLU A 41 -6.30 -8.59 26.35
C GLU A 41 -5.27 -7.52 26.74
N GLU A 42 -4.23 -7.31 25.92
CA GLU A 42 -3.20 -6.31 26.20
C GLU A 42 -3.74 -4.88 26.18
N VAL A 43 -4.57 -4.55 25.21
CA VAL A 43 -5.16 -3.20 25.09
C VAL A 43 -6.15 -2.96 26.23
N GLU A 44 -6.96 -3.96 26.62
CA GLU A 44 -7.89 -3.84 27.73
C GLU A 44 -7.16 -3.62 29.08
N GLN A 45 -6.06 -4.32 29.32
CA GLN A 45 -5.23 -4.14 30.52
C GLN A 45 -4.66 -2.72 30.62
N ILE A 46 -4.15 -2.17 29.49
CA ILE A 46 -3.51 -0.86 29.47
C ILE A 46 -4.53 0.28 29.54
N TYR A 47 -5.57 0.20 28.73
CA TYR A 47 -6.50 1.33 28.52
C TYR A 47 -7.84 1.17 29.23
N ARG A 48 -8.13 0.00 29.83
CA ARG A 48 -9.40 -0.33 30.49
C ARG A 48 -10.64 -0.05 29.62
N LEU A 49 -10.49 -0.26 28.30
CA LEU A 49 -11.55 -0.01 27.33
C LEU A 49 -12.58 -1.14 27.36
N LYS A 50 -13.86 -0.76 27.31
CA LYS A 50 -14.98 -1.72 27.28
C LYS A 50 -15.26 -2.27 25.89
N LYS A 51 -14.76 -1.61 24.83
CA LYS A 51 -15.00 -2.00 23.45
C LYS A 51 -13.80 -1.64 22.58
N ILE A 52 -13.27 -2.64 21.90
CA ILE A 52 -12.20 -2.50 20.90
C ILE A 52 -12.78 -2.85 19.55
N GLN A 53 -12.52 -2.02 18.54
CA GLN A 53 -12.92 -2.26 17.17
C GLN A 53 -11.67 -2.50 16.32
N PHE A 54 -11.67 -3.63 15.61
CA PHE A 54 -10.61 -4.00 14.68
C PHE A 54 -11.00 -3.63 13.24
N SER A 55 -10.04 -3.11 12.50
CA SER A 55 -10.20 -2.82 11.07
C SER A 55 -8.93 -3.23 10.32
N SER A 56 -9.05 -3.63 9.06
CA SER A 56 -7.86 -3.91 8.24
C SER A 56 -7.19 -2.61 7.81
N GLY A 57 -5.85 -2.64 7.74
CA GLY A 57 -5.06 -1.49 7.29
C GLY A 57 -5.49 -0.99 5.89
N GLY A 58 -5.68 -1.91 4.94
CA GLY A 58 -6.12 -1.57 3.60
C GLY A 58 -7.50 -0.89 3.55
N ALA A 59 -8.46 -1.34 4.39
CA ALA A 59 -9.77 -0.69 4.48
C ALA A 59 -9.67 0.70 5.13
N CYS A 60 -8.82 0.86 6.14
CA CYS A 60 -8.57 2.16 6.75
C CYS A 60 -7.95 3.14 5.74
N CYS A 61 -6.91 2.74 5.02
CA CYS A 61 -6.30 3.55 3.97
C CYS A 61 -7.32 3.94 2.90
N PHE A 62 -8.13 2.98 2.42
CA PHE A 62 -9.18 3.25 1.45
C PHE A 62 -10.16 4.33 1.94
N VAL A 63 -10.71 4.17 3.14
CA VAL A 63 -11.68 5.12 3.69
C VAL A 63 -11.06 6.50 3.88
N SER A 64 -9.86 6.57 4.47
CA SER A 64 -9.18 7.84 4.71
C SER A 64 -8.87 8.59 3.41
N LEU A 65 -8.32 7.90 2.40
CA LEU A 65 -7.98 8.52 1.12
C LEU A 65 -9.21 8.94 0.33
N ARG A 66 -10.27 8.14 0.32
CA ARG A 66 -11.54 8.52 -0.29
C ARG A 66 -12.11 9.81 0.32
N ASP A 67 -12.01 9.95 1.64
CA ASP A 67 -12.56 11.11 2.35
C ASP A 67 -11.68 12.37 2.16
N VAL A 68 -10.36 12.20 2.05
CA VAL A 68 -9.39 13.30 1.80
C VAL A 68 -9.37 13.71 0.32
N PHE A 69 -9.52 12.76 -0.61
CA PHE A 69 -9.47 12.97 -2.05
C PHE A 69 -10.79 12.57 -2.72
N PRO A 70 -11.91 13.26 -2.45
CA PRO A 70 -13.24 12.86 -2.91
C PRO A 70 -13.42 12.88 -4.43
N ASN A 71 -12.56 13.58 -5.16
CA ASN A 71 -12.58 13.64 -6.63
C ASN A 71 -11.84 12.46 -7.30
N GLU A 72 -11.08 11.68 -6.53
CA GLU A 72 -10.38 10.50 -7.03
C GLU A 72 -11.27 9.27 -6.88
N GLU A 73 -12.04 8.96 -7.93
CA GLU A 73 -12.95 7.80 -7.93
C GLU A 73 -12.22 6.46 -8.01
N SER A 74 -11.03 6.46 -8.63
CA SER A 74 -10.25 5.26 -8.89
C SER A 74 -8.77 5.52 -8.67
N PHE A 75 -8.13 4.75 -7.80
CA PHE A 75 -6.72 4.90 -7.43
C PHE A 75 -6.12 3.60 -6.91
N ILE A 76 -4.80 3.59 -6.82
CA ILE A 76 -4.03 2.54 -6.16
C ILE A 76 -3.50 3.08 -4.84
N VAL A 77 -3.52 2.26 -3.81
CA VAL A 77 -2.81 2.52 -2.55
C VAL A 77 -1.68 1.53 -2.43
N VAL A 78 -0.47 2.02 -2.24
CA VAL A 78 0.72 1.23 -1.96
C VAL A 78 1.17 1.56 -0.54
N SER A 79 0.92 0.64 0.39
CA SER A 79 1.29 0.79 1.80
C SER A 79 2.49 -0.08 2.12
N VAL A 80 3.63 0.56 2.34
CA VAL A 80 4.91 -0.11 2.60
C VAL A 80 5.12 -0.26 4.10
N GLY A 81 5.03 -1.49 4.57
CA GLY A 81 5.38 -1.86 5.94
C GLY A 81 6.87 -2.23 6.08
N SER A 82 7.23 -2.80 7.23
CA SER A 82 8.59 -3.26 7.49
C SER A 82 8.96 -4.49 6.64
N GLU A 83 8.08 -5.50 6.58
CA GLU A 83 8.34 -6.77 5.92
C GLU A 83 7.56 -6.97 4.63
N VAL A 84 6.43 -6.30 4.50
CA VAL A 84 5.50 -6.49 3.37
C VAL A 84 5.09 -5.16 2.79
N THR A 85 4.64 -5.20 1.54
CA THR A 85 3.92 -4.10 0.90
C THR A 85 2.51 -4.56 0.59
N ASP A 86 1.54 -3.83 1.10
CA ASP A 86 0.12 -4.00 0.81
C ASP A 86 -0.29 -3.09 -0.34
N VAL A 87 -1.03 -3.65 -1.28
CA VAL A 87 -1.57 -2.89 -2.42
C VAL A 87 -3.07 -3.03 -2.43
N VAL A 88 -3.76 -1.90 -2.52
CA VAL A 88 -5.22 -1.83 -2.62
C VAL A 88 -5.58 -1.12 -3.91
N LEU A 89 -6.41 -1.74 -4.72
CA LEU A 89 -6.96 -1.17 -5.93
C LEU A 89 -8.39 -0.70 -5.67
N VAL A 90 -8.62 0.58 -5.88
CA VAL A 90 -9.94 1.21 -5.74
C VAL A 90 -10.46 1.58 -7.12
N ARG A 91 -11.74 1.30 -7.38
CA ARG A 91 -12.45 1.67 -8.60
C ARG A 91 -13.86 2.15 -8.28
N ASN A 92 -14.22 3.27 -8.88
CA ASN A 92 -15.56 3.86 -8.68
C ASN A 92 -15.92 3.90 -7.19
N HIS A 93 -15.03 4.44 -6.37
CA HIS A 93 -15.15 4.54 -4.91
C HIS A 93 -15.36 3.18 -4.20
N THR A 94 -15.00 2.06 -4.83
CA THR A 94 -15.14 0.72 -4.27
C THR A 94 -13.79 0.01 -4.26
N LEU A 95 -13.45 -0.65 -3.16
CA LEU A 95 -12.27 -1.50 -3.08
C LEU A 95 -12.45 -2.72 -3.98
N ALA A 96 -11.75 -2.74 -5.11
CA ALA A 96 -11.90 -3.78 -6.14
C ALA A 96 -11.07 -5.02 -5.82
N THR A 97 -9.82 -4.84 -5.40
CA THR A 97 -8.93 -5.93 -4.99
C THR A 97 -7.89 -5.43 -4.01
N ALA A 98 -7.34 -6.35 -3.22
CA ALA A 98 -6.21 -6.09 -2.35
C ALA A 98 -5.27 -7.30 -2.38
N PHE A 99 -3.98 -7.06 -2.39
CA PHE A 99 -2.96 -8.08 -2.32
C PHE A 99 -1.72 -7.59 -1.57
N THR A 100 -0.89 -8.53 -1.16
CA THR A 100 0.31 -8.25 -0.38
C THR A 100 1.48 -9.02 -0.99
N PHE A 101 2.67 -8.43 -1.00
CA PHE A 101 3.90 -9.13 -1.37
C PHE A 101 5.01 -8.91 -0.33
N PRO A 102 5.93 -9.91 -0.17
CA PRO A 102 6.90 -9.94 0.94
C PRO A 102 8.16 -9.11 0.67
N LYS A 103 7.99 -7.81 0.41
CA LYS A 103 9.07 -6.82 0.27
C LYS A 103 8.62 -5.52 0.94
N GLY A 104 9.14 -5.23 2.11
CA GLY A 104 8.95 -3.98 2.82
C GLY A 104 10.26 -3.22 3.01
N SER A 105 10.28 -2.20 3.85
CA SER A 105 11.46 -1.36 4.09
C SER A 105 12.67 -2.13 4.63
N HIS A 106 12.44 -3.16 5.46
CA HIS A 106 13.53 -4.00 5.96
C HIS A 106 14.22 -4.80 4.85
N SER A 107 13.55 -5.11 3.74
CA SER A 107 14.22 -5.77 2.61
C SER A 107 15.32 -4.89 1.99
N VAL A 108 15.11 -3.57 1.95
CA VAL A 108 16.11 -2.59 1.48
C VAL A 108 17.31 -2.59 2.43
N TYR A 109 17.05 -2.49 3.74
CA TYR A 109 18.12 -2.46 4.75
C TYR A 109 18.89 -3.77 4.80
N ARG A 110 18.22 -4.93 4.66
CA ARG A 110 18.89 -6.24 4.59
C ARG A 110 19.82 -6.35 3.39
N THR A 111 19.42 -5.83 2.23
CA THR A 111 20.29 -5.82 1.04
C THR A 111 21.61 -5.09 1.32
N ILE A 112 21.57 -3.97 2.04
CA ILE A 112 22.75 -3.20 2.42
C ILE A 112 23.54 -3.92 3.52
N SER A 113 22.86 -4.35 4.58
CA SER A 113 23.43 -5.02 5.75
C SER A 113 24.24 -6.26 5.36
N GLU A 114 23.65 -7.14 4.56
CA GLU A 114 24.29 -8.39 4.08
C GLU A 114 25.46 -8.11 3.16
N SER A 115 25.33 -7.15 2.24
CA SER A 115 26.37 -6.83 1.26
C SER A 115 27.58 -6.15 1.89
N LEU A 116 27.39 -5.36 2.94
CA LEU A 116 28.46 -4.64 3.62
C LEU A 116 28.89 -5.29 4.94
N SER A 117 28.23 -6.38 5.35
CA SER A 117 28.48 -7.06 6.65
C SER A 117 28.37 -6.11 7.84
N ILE A 118 27.34 -5.26 7.85
CA ILE A 118 27.01 -4.31 8.92
C ILE A 118 25.65 -4.67 9.54
N ASP A 119 25.36 -4.14 10.72
CA ASP A 119 24.06 -4.36 11.33
C ASP A 119 22.92 -3.61 10.60
N LEU A 120 21.69 -4.00 10.89
CA LEU A 120 20.50 -3.46 10.20
C LEU A 120 20.28 -1.96 10.49
N GLN A 121 20.66 -1.49 11.69
CA GLN A 121 20.50 -0.10 12.07
C GLN A 121 21.52 0.79 11.35
N ASP A 122 22.77 0.33 11.21
CA ASP A 122 23.78 1.00 10.40
C ASP A 122 23.36 1.04 8.91
N ALA A 123 22.82 -0.08 8.40
CA ALA A 123 22.31 -0.13 7.03
C ALA A 123 21.18 0.88 6.80
N LYS A 124 20.23 0.98 7.74
CA LYS A 124 19.16 1.97 7.72
C LYS A 124 19.72 3.40 7.72
N THR A 125 20.67 3.68 8.60
CA THR A 125 21.31 5.01 8.69
C THR A 125 22.00 5.40 7.40
N ARG A 126 22.74 4.47 6.78
CA ARG A 126 23.42 4.71 5.51
C ARG A 126 22.45 4.92 4.35
N ALA A 127 21.36 4.15 4.28
CA ALA A 127 20.31 4.36 3.31
C ALA A 127 19.73 5.77 3.43
N LEU A 128 19.37 6.18 4.64
CA LEU A 128 18.82 7.51 4.93
C LEU A 128 19.77 8.65 4.55
N LEU A 129 21.06 8.52 4.87
CA LEU A 129 22.08 9.52 4.49
C LEU A 129 22.21 9.64 2.97
N CYS A 130 22.14 8.54 2.24
CA CYS A 130 22.19 8.56 0.77
C CYS A 130 20.93 9.23 0.19
N GLU A 131 19.75 8.90 0.67
CA GLU A 131 18.48 9.47 0.19
C GLU A 131 18.36 10.96 0.47
N ASN A 132 18.85 11.43 1.62
CA ASN A 132 18.82 12.83 2.00
C ASN A 132 20.00 13.67 1.45
N GLY A 133 20.90 13.08 0.64
CA GLY A 133 22.04 13.77 0.08
C GLY A 133 23.14 14.14 1.08
N HIS A 134 23.16 13.50 2.26
CA HIS A 134 24.14 13.75 3.31
C HIS A 134 25.27 12.71 3.37
N ALA A 135 25.27 11.75 2.43
CA ALA A 135 26.28 10.70 2.37
C ALA A 135 27.62 11.22 1.80
N SER A 136 28.71 10.68 2.31
CA SER A 136 30.06 10.92 1.72
C SER A 136 30.15 10.28 0.32
N ALA A 137 31.09 10.76 -0.51
CA ALA A 137 31.31 10.19 -1.84
C ALA A 137 31.69 8.70 -1.79
N GLU A 138 32.34 8.24 -0.73
CA GLU A 138 32.65 6.82 -0.52
C GLU A 138 31.38 6.02 -0.19
N MET A 139 30.54 6.54 0.68
CA MET A 139 29.26 5.92 1.04
C MET A 139 28.34 5.83 -0.19
N ILE A 140 28.24 6.88 -0.99
CA ILE A 140 27.46 6.88 -2.22
C ILE A 140 27.94 5.76 -3.16
N ARG A 141 29.25 5.63 -3.37
CA ARG A 141 29.81 4.58 -4.24
C ARG A 141 29.50 3.16 -3.77
N THR A 142 29.39 2.95 -2.45
CA THR A 142 29.14 1.61 -1.89
C THR A 142 27.65 1.31 -1.71
N VAL A 143 26.83 2.27 -1.32
CA VAL A 143 25.42 2.06 -0.97
C VAL A 143 24.48 2.28 -2.15
N SER A 144 24.73 3.25 -3.04
CA SER A 144 23.80 3.52 -4.15
C SER A 144 23.58 2.32 -5.08
N PRO A 145 24.58 1.50 -5.44
CA PRO A 145 24.33 0.30 -6.23
C PRO A 145 23.43 -0.71 -5.52
N LEU A 146 23.49 -0.77 -4.19
CA LEU A 146 22.66 -1.67 -3.37
C LEU A 146 21.23 -1.17 -3.29
N LEU A 147 21.04 0.15 -3.18
CA LEU A 147 19.71 0.78 -3.27
C LEU A 147 19.07 0.56 -4.64
N LEU A 148 19.84 0.65 -5.72
CA LEU A 148 19.35 0.35 -7.07
C LEU A 148 18.96 -1.13 -7.23
N LYS A 149 19.75 -2.06 -6.67
CA LYS A 149 19.41 -3.47 -6.65
C LYS A 149 18.10 -3.71 -5.89
N ALA A 150 17.98 -3.15 -4.68
CA ALA A 150 16.77 -3.27 -3.88
C ALA A 150 15.55 -2.69 -4.60
N ARG A 151 15.72 -1.56 -5.33
CA ARG A 151 14.69 -0.94 -6.16
C ARG A 151 14.21 -1.90 -7.25
N SER A 152 15.13 -2.45 -8.03
CA SER A 152 14.80 -3.40 -9.10
C SER A 152 14.02 -4.61 -8.56
N GLU A 153 14.47 -5.19 -7.44
CA GLU A 153 13.79 -6.33 -6.82
C GLU A 153 12.38 -5.99 -6.31
N TRP A 154 12.19 -4.78 -5.75
CA TRP A 154 10.90 -4.33 -5.27
C TRP A 154 9.93 -4.05 -6.43
N VAL A 155 10.39 -3.34 -7.46
CA VAL A 155 9.62 -3.02 -8.67
C VAL A 155 9.22 -4.28 -9.42
N ASP A 156 10.13 -5.24 -9.56
CA ASP A 156 9.84 -6.54 -10.16
C ASP A 156 8.71 -7.27 -9.43
N MET A 157 8.74 -7.27 -8.09
CA MET A 157 7.71 -7.91 -7.29
C MET A 157 6.37 -7.17 -7.39
N PHE A 158 6.40 -5.84 -7.35
CA PHE A 158 5.21 -5.00 -7.54
C PHE A 158 4.57 -5.24 -8.91
N SER A 159 5.36 -5.22 -9.99
CA SER A 159 4.90 -5.46 -11.36
C SER A 159 4.30 -6.85 -11.55
N LYS A 160 4.96 -7.89 -11.02
CA LYS A 160 4.44 -9.26 -11.04
C LYS A 160 3.12 -9.39 -10.30
N SER A 161 3.03 -8.74 -9.13
CA SER A 161 1.81 -8.76 -8.34
C SER A 161 0.68 -8.01 -9.04
N LEU A 162 0.94 -6.87 -9.65
CA LEU A 162 -0.04 -6.18 -10.48
C LEU A 162 -0.55 -7.07 -11.61
N SER A 163 0.34 -7.75 -12.33
CA SER A 163 -0.03 -8.67 -13.42
C SER A 163 -0.92 -9.83 -12.97
N MET A 164 -0.68 -10.36 -11.76
CA MET A 164 -1.46 -11.49 -11.23
C MET A 164 -2.86 -11.10 -10.78
N TYR A 165 -3.01 -9.91 -10.20
CA TYR A 165 -4.25 -9.51 -9.52
C TYR A 165 -5.08 -8.50 -10.30
N VAL A 166 -4.54 -7.95 -11.37
CA VAL A 166 -5.24 -7.00 -12.24
C VAL A 166 -5.49 -7.65 -13.60
N ASN A 167 -6.42 -8.59 -13.64
CA ASN A 167 -6.87 -9.23 -14.88
C ASN A 167 -7.72 -8.25 -15.70
N ASP A 168 -7.38 -8.03 -16.98
CA ASP A 168 -8.18 -7.36 -18.04
C ASP A 168 -8.78 -5.99 -17.74
N LEU A 169 -8.43 -5.37 -16.61
CA LEU A 169 -8.99 -4.10 -16.19
C LEU A 169 -7.89 -3.02 -16.20
N SER A 170 -8.20 -1.89 -16.81
CA SER A 170 -7.31 -0.72 -16.75
C SER A 170 -6.95 -0.38 -15.31
N ILE A 171 -5.67 -0.21 -15.04
CA ILE A 171 -5.18 0.23 -13.74
C ILE A 171 -5.39 1.75 -13.64
N PRO A 172 -5.89 2.28 -12.50
CA PRO A 172 -5.92 3.70 -12.26
C PRO A 172 -4.53 4.30 -12.33
N HIS A 173 -4.42 5.51 -12.88
CA HIS A 173 -3.12 6.18 -13.00
C HIS A 173 -2.69 6.90 -11.70
N THR A 174 -3.61 7.20 -10.78
CA THR A 174 -3.30 7.82 -9.49
C THR A 174 -2.87 6.76 -8.49
N VAL A 175 -1.68 6.93 -7.92
CA VAL A 175 -1.07 6.02 -6.95
C VAL A 175 -0.75 6.79 -5.67
N PHE A 176 -1.36 6.43 -4.57
CA PHE A 176 -1.02 6.92 -3.25
C PHE A 176 0.00 5.99 -2.59
N VAL A 177 1.15 6.53 -2.22
CA VAL A 177 2.21 5.79 -1.53
C VAL A 177 2.24 6.19 -0.06
N LEU A 178 2.03 5.20 0.80
CA LEU A 178 2.22 5.30 2.24
C LEU A 178 3.47 4.48 2.58
N ALA A 179 4.52 5.13 3.00
CA ALA A 179 5.79 4.48 3.30
C ALA A 179 6.43 5.12 4.53
N PRO A 180 7.39 4.45 5.19
CA PRO A 180 8.16 5.08 6.26
C PRO A 180 8.83 6.36 5.76
N ASN A 181 8.83 7.41 6.59
CA ASN A 181 9.34 8.74 6.23
C ASN A 181 10.77 8.72 5.68
N ASP A 182 11.59 7.77 6.15
CA ASP A 182 12.98 7.60 5.75
C ASP A 182 13.18 7.04 4.33
N LEU A 183 12.17 6.37 3.76
CA LEU A 183 12.20 5.81 2.40
C LEU A 183 11.01 6.24 1.52
N GLY A 184 10.20 7.18 1.98
CA GLY A 184 9.00 7.61 1.25
C GLY A 184 9.29 8.09 -0.18
N CYS A 185 10.27 8.99 -0.33
CA CYS A 185 10.70 9.48 -1.63
C CYS A 185 11.29 8.36 -2.50
N TRP A 186 12.08 7.46 -1.91
CA TRP A 186 12.66 6.32 -2.62
C TRP A 186 11.58 5.41 -3.24
N TYR A 187 10.50 5.10 -2.50
CA TYR A 187 9.39 4.29 -3.01
C TYR A 187 8.59 5.03 -4.09
N ARG A 188 8.28 6.32 -3.86
CA ARG A 188 7.63 7.16 -4.87
C ARG A 188 8.44 7.16 -6.17
N ASP A 189 9.73 7.44 -6.08
CA ASP A 189 10.61 7.55 -7.24
C ASP A 189 10.86 6.19 -7.91
N SER A 190 10.74 5.09 -7.14
CA SER A 190 10.78 3.74 -7.70
C SER A 190 9.59 3.45 -8.61
N ILE A 191 8.42 4.03 -8.33
CA ILE A 191 7.23 3.89 -9.18
C ILE A 191 7.28 4.89 -10.34
N VAL A 192 7.63 6.16 -10.08
CA VAL A 192 7.66 7.21 -11.11
C VAL A 192 8.65 6.92 -12.23
N ASN A 193 9.82 6.35 -11.89
CA ASN A 193 10.89 6.12 -12.85
C ASN A 193 10.74 4.82 -13.67
N GLU A 194 9.68 4.06 -13.45
CA GLU A 194 9.40 2.82 -14.18
C GLU A 194 8.22 2.98 -15.13
N SER A 195 8.29 2.29 -16.27
CA SER A 195 7.22 2.30 -17.26
C SER A 195 6.21 1.18 -16.93
N PHE A 196 5.01 1.57 -16.54
CA PHE A 196 3.89 0.67 -16.28
C PHE A 196 2.84 0.70 -17.40
N HIS A 197 3.17 1.22 -18.59
CA HIS A 197 2.24 1.36 -19.73
C HIS A 197 1.55 0.05 -20.13
N GLN A 198 2.22 -1.08 -19.91
CA GLN A 198 1.64 -2.40 -20.18
C GLN A 198 0.44 -2.76 -19.27
N TYR A 199 0.25 -2.02 -18.17
CA TYR A 199 -0.84 -2.24 -17.22
C TYR A 199 -1.91 -1.15 -17.27
N THR A 200 -1.68 -0.07 -18.00
CA THR A 200 -2.62 1.05 -18.15
C THR A 200 -3.18 1.08 -19.56
N LEU A 201 -4.47 1.39 -19.72
CA LEU A 201 -5.07 1.59 -21.05
C LEU A 201 -4.65 2.92 -21.71
N THR A 202 -4.02 3.81 -20.93
CA THR A 202 -3.53 5.11 -21.40
C THR A 202 -2.02 5.11 -21.35
N GLU A 203 -1.37 5.73 -22.34
CA GLU A 203 0.08 5.95 -22.35
C GLU A 203 0.54 6.97 -21.28
N LYS A 204 -0.28 7.22 -20.26
CA LYS A 204 0.03 8.15 -19.18
C LYS A 204 0.83 7.45 -18.10
N ASP A 205 1.87 8.10 -17.64
CA ASP A 205 2.63 7.69 -16.46
C ASP A 205 1.77 7.76 -15.20
N PHE A 206 2.16 7.03 -14.17
CA PHE A 206 1.50 7.11 -12.87
C PHE A 206 1.66 8.49 -12.25
N ASN A 207 0.55 9.06 -11.79
CA ASN A 207 0.53 10.21 -10.91
C ASN A 207 0.73 9.72 -9.47
N VAL A 208 1.97 9.79 -8.97
CA VAL A 208 2.34 9.22 -7.67
C VAL A 208 2.35 10.30 -6.59
N ILE A 209 1.49 10.12 -5.60
CA ILE A 209 1.32 11.03 -4.47
C ILE A 209 1.84 10.34 -3.21
N LEU A 210 2.88 10.92 -2.60
CA LEU A 210 3.37 10.45 -1.30
C LEU A 210 2.49 11.01 -0.20
N VAL A 211 1.88 10.12 0.58
CA VAL A 211 1.04 10.48 1.73
C VAL A 211 1.90 10.39 2.99
N GLY A 212 2.24 11.53 3.57
CA GLY A 212 3.07 11.64 4.76
C GLY A 212 2.34 12.30 5.92
N SER A 213 3.03 12.40 7.06
CA SER A 213 2.52 13.05 8.27
C SER A 213 2.40 14.60 8.16
N GLU A 214 2.80 15.17 7.03
CA GLU A 214 2.76 16.62 6.76
C GLU A 214 1.70 17.03 5.73
N THR A 215 0.81 16.10 5.32
CA THR A 215 -0.31 16.37 4.40
C THR A 215 -1.64 16.50 5.13
#